data_56e43250159a34574947a3db20d2d187
#
_entry.id   56e43250159a34574947a3db20d2d187
#
_cell.length_a   1.000
_cell.length_b   1.000
_cell.length_c   1.000
_cell.angle_alpha   90.00
_cell.angle_beta   90.00
_cell.angle_gamma   90.00
#
_symmetry.space_group_name_H-M   'P 1'
#
loop_
_entity.id
_entity.type
_entity.pdbx_description
1 polymer ?
#
loop_
_entity_poly.entity_id
_entity_poly.type
_entity_poly.pdbx_seq_one_letter_code
_entity_poly.pdbx_strand_id
1 'polypeptide(L)'
;MVSDFDKSLVEKYIPVNKQKKALKKLEKGYPIQYLIGDVDFYGCKILVNKNVLIPRFETESLVDKLLNYIKKFNFINPKIIDMGTGSGCISIFLKKNIKCDILDHLEEQVNLQILMYD
;
A
#
# COMPACT_ATOMS: atom_id res chain seq x y z
N MET A 1 -17.15 2.16 -18.71
CA MET A 1 -17.25 0.73 -19.00
C MET A 1 -16.21 -0.03 -18.18
N VAL A 2 -16.63 -1.07 -17.51
CA VAL A 2 -15.72 -1.88 -16.65
C VAL A 2 -14.92 -2.82 -17.54
N SER A 3 -13.59 -2.85 -17.37
CA SER A 3 -12.73 -3.76 -18.13
C SER A 3 -12.98 -5.22 -17.76
N ASP A 4 -12.65 -6.15 -18.66
CA ASP A 4 -12.73 -7.58 -18.36
C ASP A 4 -11.79 -8.00 -17.24
N PHE A 5 -10.63 -7.34 -17.15
CA PHE A 5 -9.68 -7.54 -16.05
C PHE A 5 -10.30 -7.16 -14.69
N ASP A 6 -10.92 -5.98 -14.61
CA ASP A 6 -11.57 -5.55 -13.37
C ASP A 6 -12.74 -6.47 -13.00
N LYS A 7 -13.53 -6.93 -13.97
CA LYS A 7 -14.59 -7.91 -13.73
C LYS A 7 -14.04 -9.20 -13.15
N SER A 8 -12.91 -9.69 -13.66
CA SER A 8 -12.28 -10.91 -13.13
C SER A 8 -11.79 -10.72 -11.69
N LEU A 9 -11.29 -9.55 -11.34
CA LEU A 9 -10.88 -9.22 -9.98
C LEU A 9 -12.08 -9.16 -9.03
N VAL A 10 -13.20 -8.60 -9.47
CA VAL A 10 -14.44 -8.58 -8.70
C VAL A 10 -14.91 -10.00 -8.41
N GLU A 11 -14.93 -10.87 -9.41
CA GLU A 11 -15.31 -12.27 -9.23
C GLU A 11 -14.40 -13.01 -8.24
N LYS A 12 -13.10 -12.72 -8.28
CA LYS A 12 -12.11 -13.38 -7.44
C LYS A 12 -12.11 -12.92 -5.99
N TYR A 13 -12.23 -11.61 -5.75
CA TYR A 13 -11.98 -11.01 -4.44
C TYR A 13 -13.21 -10.44 -3.73
N ILE A 14 -14.30 -10.21 -4.44
CA ILE A 14 -15.51 -9.60 -3.87
C ILE A 14 -16.57 -10.69 -3.64
N PRO A 15 -17.18 -10.74 -2.44
CA PRO A 15 -18.29 -11.67 -2.18
C PRO A 15 -19.43 -11.50 -3.19
N VAL A 16 -20.05 -12.62 -3.60
CA VAL A 16 -21.09 -12.66 -4.64
C VAL A 16 -22.20 -11.64 -4.37
N ASN A 17 -22.65 -11.52 -3.13
CA ASN A 17 -23.71 -10.59 -2.74
C ASN A 17 -23.34 -9.11 -2.86
N LYS A 18 -22.06 -8.80 -3.00
CA LYS A 18 -21.55 -7.42 -3.13
C LYS A 18 -21.04 -7.09 -4.54
N GLN A 19 -20.96 -8.07 -5.43
CA GLN A 19 -20.39 -7.88 -6.77
C GLN A 19 -21.18 -6.90 -7.63
N LYS A 20 -22.49 -6.94 -7.59
CA LYS A 20 -23.35 -6.03 -8.37
C LYS A 20 -23.10 -4.56 -7.98
N LYS A 21 -23.03 -4.30 -6.68
CA LYS A 21 -22.73 -2.95 -6.16
C LYS A 21 -21.32 -2.50 -6.53
N ALA A 22 -20.36 -3.41 -6.45
CA ALA A 22 -18.97 -3.13 -6.83
C ALA A 22 -18.86 -2.76 -8.32
N LEU A 23 -19.51 -3.49 -9.20
CA LEU A 23 -19.53 -3.20 -10.64
C LEU A 23 -20.11 -1.83 -10.93
N LYS A 24 -21.18 -1.43 -10.24
CA LYS A 24 -21.76 -0.09 -10.37
C LYS A 24 -20.79 1.01 -9.96
N LYS A 25 -20.02 0.81 -8.90
CA LYS A 25 -19.00 1.76 -8.46
C LYS A 25 -17.87 1.87 -9.49
N LEU A 26 -17.43 0.75 -10.05
CA LEU A 26 -16.40 0.74 -11.10
C LEU A 26 -16.83 1.49 -12.35
N GLU A 27 -18.08 1.36 -12.75
CA GLU A 27 -18.64 2.12 -13.89
C GLU A 27 -18.56 3.64 -13.68
N LYS A 28 -18.64 4.08 -12.42
CA LYS A 28 -18.51 5.48 -12.03
C LYS A 28 -17.07 5.94 -11.86
N GLY A 29 -16.08 5.09 -12.14
CA GLY A 29 -14.67 5.40 -12.02
C GLY A 29 -14.06 5.18 -10.63
N TYR A 30 -14.78 4.50 -9.73
CA TYR A 30 -14.25 4.18 -8.41
C TYR A 30 -13.09 3.17 -8.54
N PRO A 31 -11.93 3.40 -7.90
CA PRO A 31 -10.79 2.50 -8.04
C PRO A 31 -11.07 1.09 -7.49
N ILE A 32 -10.71 0.07 -8.28
CA ILE A 32 -10.87 -1.33 -7.88
C ILE A 32 -10.10 -1.66 -6.60
N GLN A 33 -8.96 -1.04 -6.38
CA GLN A 33 -8.14 -1.26 -5.20
C GLN A 33 -8.88 -0.94 -3.90
N TYR A 34 -9.69 0.10 -3.89
CA TYR A 34 -10.51 0.44 -2.72
C TYR A 34 -11.64 -0.56 -2.47
N LEU A 35 -12.12 -1.21 -3.52
CA LEU A 35 -13.15 -2.25 -3.39
C LEU A 35 -12.57 -3.54 -2.84
N ILE A 36 -11.37 -3.89 -3.27
CA ILE A 36 -10.63 -5.07 -2.78
C ILE A 36 -10.10 -4.82 -1.38
N GLY A 37 -9.62 -3.60 -1.10
CA GLY A 37 -9.14 -3.19 0.21
C GLY A 37 -7.64 -3.33 0.44
N ASP A 38 -6.91 -3.85 -0.52
CA ASP A 38 -5.44 -3.93 -0.45
C ASP A 38 -4.80 -3.86 -1.83
N VAL A 39 -3.51 -3.54 -1.83
CA VAL A 39 -2.67 -3.54 -3.04
C VAL A 39 -1.32 -4.14 -2.72
N ASP A 40 -0.65 -4.66 -3.75
CA ASP A 40 0.75 -5.06 -3.64
C ASP A 40 1.65 -3.84 -3.83
N PHE A 41 2.56 -3.64 -2.89
CA PHE A 41 3.62 -2.65 -3.00
C PHE A 41 4.96 -3.32 -2.76
N TYR A 42 5.72 -3.54 -3.83
CA TYR A 42 7.04 -4.16 -3.77
C TYR A 42 7.05 -5.49 -2.98
N GLY A 43 6.03 -6.31 -3.19
CA GLY A 43 5.84 -7.58 -2.51
C GLY A 43 5.16 -7.50 -1.13
N CYS A 44 4.85 -6.29 -0.66
CA CYS A 44 4.12 -6.09 0.59
C CYS A 44 2.64 -5.85 0.32
N LYS A 45 1.78 -6.49 1.08
CA LYS A 45 0.34 -6.25 1.03
C LYS A 45 0.02 -5.00 1.84
N ILE A 46 -0.49 -3.96 1.19
CA ILE A 46 -0.80 -2.68 1.81
C ILE A 46 -2.31 -2.46 1.81
N LEU A 47 -2.88 -2.26 2.99
CA LEU A 47 -4.29 -1.95 3.13
C LEU A 47 -4.59 -0.54 2.62
N VAL A 48 -5.64 -0.41 1.85
CA VAL A 48 -6.08 0.88 1.32
C VAL A 48 -7.59 1.04 1.46
N ASN A 49 -8.03 2.28 1.58
CA ASN A 49 -9.43 2.67 1.52
C ASN A 49 -9.53 4.07 0.91
N LYS A 50 -10.75 4.59 0.76
CA LYS A 50 -10.98 5.91 0.15
C LYS A 50 -10.27 7.08 0.83
N ASN A 51 -9.75 6.90 2.04
CA ASN A 51 -9.11 7.95 2.83
C ASN A 51 -7.60 8.04 2.60
N VAL A 52 -7.01 7.11 1.85
CA VAL A 52 -5.57 7.09 1.56
C VAL A 52 -5.31 7.04 0.06
N LEU A 53 -4.19 7.63 -0.34
CA LEU A 53 -3.73 7.53 -1.71
C LEU A 53 -3.21 6.11 -1.97
N ILE A 54 -3.65 5.51 -3.09
CA ILE A 54 -3.16 4.20 -3.51
C ILE A 54 -1.67 4.33 -3.85
N PRO A 55 -0.80 3.44 -3.31
CA PRO A 55 0.62 3.44 -3.63
C PRO A 55 0.86 3.36 -5.13
N ARG A 56 1.73 4.21 -5.64
CA ARG A 56 2.08 4.27 -7.05
C ARG A 56 3.34 3.46 -7.33
N PHE A 57 3.41 2.89 -8.52
CA PHE A 57 4.56 2.11 -8.99
C PHE A 57 5.88 2.90 -8.91
N GLU A 58 5.85 4.21 -9.20
CA GLU A 58 7.05 5.06 -9.15
C GLU A 58 7.65 5.16 -7.76
N THR A 59 6.85 4.95 -6.72
CA THR A 59 7.32 4.97 -5.34
C THR A 59 8.24 3.79 -5.03
N GLU A 60 8.11 2.67 -5.73
CA GLU A 60 9.03 1.54 -5.61
C GLU A 60 10.47 1.93 -6.00
N SER A 61 10.62 2.78 -7.04
CA SER A 61 11.93 3.31 -7.42
C SER A 61 12.55 4.19 -6.35
N LEU A 62 11.73 4.96 -5.63
CA LEU A 62 12.19 5.76 -4.50
C LEU A 62 12.73 4.87 -3.38
N VAL A 63 12.02 3.80 -3.07
CA VAL A 63 12.45 2.83 -2.04
C VAL A 63 13.77 2.16 -2.45
N ASP A 64 13.93 1.77 -3.70
CA ASP A 64 15.19 1.22 -4.21
C ASP A 64 16.36 2.19 -4.01
N LYS A 65 16.16 3.44 -4.36
CA LYS A 65 17.18 4.48 -4.19
C LYS A 65 17.53 4.68 -2.72
N LEU A 66 16.55 4.66 -1.85
CA LEU A 66 16.75 4.79 -0.41
C LEU A 66 17.56 3.60 0.14
N LEU A 67 17.21 2.38 -0.22
CA LEU A 67 17.95 1.20 0.20
C LEU A 67 19.40 1.23 -0.28
N ASN A 68 19.63 1.63 -1.53
CA ASN A 68 20.97 1.78 -2.08
C ASN A 68 21.79 2.86 -1.35
N TYR A 69 21.14 3.96 -0.98
CA TYR A 69 21.76 5.04 -0.20
C TYR A 69 22.16 4.56 1.19
N ILE A 70 21.27 3.87 1.89
CA ILE A 70 21.54 3.29 3.22
C ILE A 70 22.72 2.34 3.15
N LYS A 71 22.76 1.48 2.14
CA LYS A 71 23.85 0.52 1.94
C LYS A 71 25.16 1.21 1.59
N LYS A 72 25.14 2.18 0.68
CA LYS A 72 26.33 2.91 0.22
C LYS A 72 27.05 3.63 1.36
N PHE A 73 26.31 4.25 2.27
CA PHE A 73 26.86 4.99 3.40
C PHE A 73 26.95 4.17 4.69
N ASN A 74 26.72 2.87 4.63
CA ASN A 74 26.81 1.94 5.75
C ASN A 74 26.02 2.37 7.00
N PHE A 75 24.83 2.92 6.82
CA PHE A 75 23.96 3.23 7.94
C PHE A 75 23.51 1.94 8.62
N ILE A 76 23.76 1.86 9.94
CA ILE A 76 23.33 0.74 10.76
C ILE A 76 22.16 1.22 11.61
N ASN A 77 21.02 0.52 11.51
CA ASN A 77 19.80 0.88 12.21
C ASN A 77 19.43 2.37 12.00
N PRO A 78 19.28 2.82 10.73
CA PRO A 78 19.02 4.22 10.46
C PRO A 78 17.69 4.69 11.08
N LYS A 79 17.65 5.95 11.47
CA LYS A 79 16.42 6.63 11.90
C LYS A 79 15.82 7.34 10.69
N ILE A 80 14.60 7.03 10.37
CA ILE A 80 13.93 7.51 9.15
C ILE A 80 12.64 8.24 9.55
N ILE A 81 12.39 9.37 8.90
CA ILE A 81 11.12 10.08 9.02
C ILE A 81 10.39 9.95 7.69
N ASP A 82 9.18 9.40 7.73
CA ASP A 82 8.30 9.27 6.56
C ASP A 82 7.25 10.38 6.62
N MET A 83 7.57 11.52 6.01
CA MET A 83 6.68 12.68 5.95
C MET A 83 5.58 12.42 4.91
N GLY A 84 4.32 12.57 5.34
CA GLY A 84 3.19 12.30 4.44
C GLY A 84 3.08 10.85 4.05
N THR A 85 3.16 9.95 5.02
CA THR A 85 3.23 8.50 4.84
C THR A 85 2.08 7.90 4.00
N GLY A 86 0.91 8.54 3.96
CA GLY A 86 -0.26 8.07 3.22
C GLY A 86 -0.74 6.71 3.72
N SER A 87 -0.65 5.69 2.88
CA SER A 87 -0.99 4.31 3.23
C SER A 87 0.03 3.66 4.18
N GLY A 88 1.18 4.28 4.38
CA GLY A 88 2.29 3.69 5.12
C GLY A 88 3.15 2.74 4.31
N CYS A 89 3.00 2.69 2.99
CA CYS A 89 3.64 1.69 2.14
C CYS A 89 5.17 1.70 2.24
N ILE A 90 5.80 2.89 2.27
CA ILE A 90 7.25 3.02 2.40
C ILE A 90 7.71 2.51 3.77
N SER A 91 7.09 3.00 4.84
CA SER A 91 7.42 2.60 6.22
C SER A 91 7.25 1.10 6.44
N ILE A 92 6.17 0.52 5.95
CA ILE A 92 5.89 -0.91 6.08
C ILE A 92 6.94 -1.73 5.33
N PHE A 93 7.26 -1.36 4.10
CA PHE A 93 8.28 -2.04 3.32
C PHE A 93 9.64 -1.99 4.02
N LEU A 94 10.04 -0.82 4.50
CA LEU A 94 11.32 -0.66 5.19
C LEU A 94 11.39 -1.48 6.48
N LYS A 95 10.34 -1.44 7.30
CA LYS A 95 10.29 -2.23 8.53
C LYS A 95 10.38 -3.73 8.29
N LYS A 96 9.83 -4.22 7.19
CA LYS A 96 9.88 -5.65 6.84
C LYS A 96 11.23 -6.09 6.29
N ASN A 97 12.00 -5.18 5.70
CA ASN A 97 13.18 -5.54 4.92
C ASN A 97 14.49 -5.12 5.56
N ILE A 98 14.50 -4.11 6.43
CA ILE A 98 15.71 -3.64 7.10
C ILE A 98 15.43 -3.34 8.57
N LYS A 99 16.51 -3.37 9.37
CA LYS A 99 16.44 -2.90 10.75
C LYS A 99 16.58 -1.37 10.75
N CYS A 100 15.51 -0.69 11.17
CA CYS A 100 15.47 0.77 11.23
C CYS A 100 14.41 1.24 12.22
N ASP A 101 14.56 2.49 12.66
CA ASP A 101 13.55 3.19 13.44
C ASP A 101 12.83 4.18 12.51
N ILE A 102 11.52 4.08 12.43
CA ILE A 102 10.72 4.96 11.56
C ILE A 102 9.75 5.75 12.42
N LEU A 103 9.77 7.07 12.20
CA LEU A 103 8.74 7.97 12.66
C LEU A 103 7.88 8.35 11.45
N ASP A 104 6.59 8.10 11.52
CA ASP A 104 5.65 8.53 10.50
C ASP A 104 4.69 9.58 11.04
N HIS A 105 4.12 10.35 10.15
CA HIS A 105 3.26 11.48 10.50
C HIS A 105 1.80 11.09 10.76
N LEU A 106 1.41 9.84 10.44
CA LEU A 106 0.06 9.31 10.60
C LEU A 106 0.09 7.99 11.35
N GLU A 107 0.39 8.05 12.64
CA GLU A 107 0.55 6.87 13.51
C GLU A 107 -0.60 5.87 13.42
N GLU A 108 -1.84 6.33 13.28
CA GLU A 108 -3.00 5.43 13.27
C GLU A 108 -3.03 4.48 12.08
N GLN A 109 -2.67 4.95 10.89
CA GLN A 109 -2.70 4.10 9.69
C GLN A 109 -1.57 3.08 9.67
N VAL A 110 -0.37 3.48 10.03
CA VAL A 110 0.76 2.57 10.07
C VAL A 110 0.59 1.52 11.16
N ASN A 111 0.09 1.90 12.32
CA ASN A 111 -0.17 0.97 13.41
C ASN A 111 -1.21 -0.09 13.04
N LEU A 112 -2.29 0.30 12.37
CA LEU A 112 -3.29 -0.63 11.86
C LEU A 112 -2.68 -1.64 10.87
N GLN A 113 -1.82 -1.17 10.00
CA GLN A 113 -1.17 -2.02 9.01
C GLN A 113 -0.10 -2.94 9.62
N ILE A 114 0.66 -2.44 10.59
CA ILE A 114 1.64 -3.25 11.32
C ILE A 114 0.95 -4.36 12.10
N LEU A 115 -0.14 -4.04 12.81
CA LEU A 115 -0.91 -5.02 13.58
C LEU A 115 -1.47 -6.16 12.72
N MET A 116 -1.77 -5.91 11.45
CA MET A 116 -2.28 -6.93 10.54
C MET A 116 -1.19 -7.83 9.95
N TYR A 117 0.08 -7.45 10.06
CA TYR A 117 1.21 -8.19 9.49
C TYR A 117 2.12 -8.86 10.53
N ASP A 118 1.93 -8.53 11.77
CA ASP A 118 2.57 -9.20 12.89
C ASP A 118 1.76 -10.42 13.35
#